data_cdfce97f77144268222c7e21ff661b87
#
_entry.id   cdfce97f77144268222c7e21ff661b87
#
_cell.length_a   1.000
_cell.length_b   1.000
_cell.length_c   1.000
_cell.angle_alpha   90.00
_cell.angle_beta   90.00
_cell.angle_gamma   90.00
#
_symmetry.space_group_name_H-M   'P 1'
#
loop_
_entity.id
_entity.type
_entity.pdbx_description
1 polymer ?
#
loop_
_entity_poly.entity_id
_entity_poly.type
_entity_poly.pdbx_seq_one_letter_code
_entity_poly.pdbx_strand_id
1 'polypeptide(L)'
;MSPRSSNRTAATLKADASVFAALGDKTRLLLVARLADGRAYSISQLTAGSRLTRQAITKHLRVLKRAGMVHSTRAGRERRFEFDPRPIEGMKEYLDRVSEQWDQALARLKSFVES
;
A
#
# COMPACT_ATOMS: atom_id res chain seq x y z
N MET A 1 -3.12 27.40 -12.13
CA MET A 1 -2.47 26.19 -11.58
C MET A 1 -1.01 26.15 -11.99
N SER A 2 -0.12 25.88 -11.07
CA SER A 2 1.30 25.86 -11.37
C SER A 2 1.72 24.52 -11.97
N PRO A 3 2.71 24.47 -12.87
CA PRO A 3 3.26 23.22 -13.41
C PRO A 3 3.79 22.30 -12.32
N ARG A 4 4.26 22.88 -11.24
CA ARG A 4 4.78 22.18 -10.09
C ARG A 4 3.71 21.29 -9.43
N SER A 5 2.49 21.81 -9.31
CA SER A 5 1.34 21.09 -8.76
C SER A 5 0.96 19.89 -9.65
N SER A 6 0.96 20.07 -10.97
CA SER A 6 0.69 19.03 -11.94
C SER A 6 1.71 17.90 -11.87
N ASN A 7 3.00 18.23 -11.85
CA ASN A 7 4.08 17.25 -11.76
C ASN A 7 4.02 16.45 -10.47
N ARG A 8 3.72 17.13 -9.38
CA ARG A 8 3.58 16.52 -8.08
C ARG A 8 2.41 15.54 -8.05
N THR A 9 1.29 15.92 -8.66
CA THR A 9 0.12 15.06 -8.75
C THR A 9 0.41 13.81 -9.57
N ALA A 10 1.11 13.93 -10.70
CA ALA A 10 1.49 12.80 -11.53
C ALA A 10 2.40 11.83 -10.79
N ALA A 11 3.40 12.35 -10.07
CA ALA A 11 4.32 11.52 -9.28
C ALA A 11 3.58 10.81 -8.15
N THR A 12 2.65 11.48 -7.49
CA THR A 12 1.83 10.90 -6.43
C THR A 12 0.93 9.79 -6.96
N LEU A 13 0.30 9.99 -8.11
CA LEU A 13 -0.55 8.96 -8.74
C LEU A 13 0.26 7.73 -9.12
N LYS A 14 1.48 7.93 -9.60
CA LYS A 14 2.39 6.83 -9.95
C LYS A 14 2.78 6.02 -8.72
N ALA A 15 3.09 6.69 -7.61
CA ALA A 15 3.40 6.05 -6.35
C ALA A 15 2.19 5.29 -5.81
N ASP A 16 1.01 5.88 -5.86
CA ASP A 16 -0.23 5.25 -5.40
C ASP A 16 -0.56 4.01 -6.25
N ALA A 17 -0.36 4.08 -7.57
CA ALA A 17 -0.56 2.93 -8.45
C ALA A 17 0.36 1.76 -8.06
N SER A 18 1.60 2.05 -7.69
CA SER A 18 2.55 1.04 -7.22
C SER A 18 2.06 0.37 -5.94
N VAL A 19 1.51 1.15 -5.01
CA VAL A 19 0.93 0.62 -3.76
C VAL A 19 -0.28 -0.25 -4.06
N PHE A 20 -1.20 0.20 -4.90
CA PHE A 20 -2.36 -0.59 -5.31
C PHE A 20 -1.95 -1.91 -5.94
N ALA A 21 -0.98 -1.87 -6.86
CA ALA A 21 -0.49 -3.07 -7.53
C ALA A 21 0.10 -4.06 -6.54
N ALA A 22 0.87 -3.57 -5.56
CA ALA A 22 1.46 -4.42 -4.53
C ALA A 22 0.39 -5.06 -3.65
N LEU A 23 -0.70 -4.35 -3.37
CA LEU A 23 -1.82 -4.85 -2.57
C LEU A 23 -2.79 -5.70 -3.37
N GLY A 24 -2.66 -5.77 -4.69
CA GLY A 24 -3.54 -6.52 -5.58
C GLY A 24 -3.35 -8.02 -5.55
N ASP A 25 -2.81 -8.56 -4.47
CA ASP A 25 -2.57 -9.99 -4.28
C ASP A 25 -2.99 -10.39 -2.87
N LYS A 26 -3.74 -11.48 -2.76
CA LYS A 26 -4.27 -11.96 -1.48
C LYS A 26 -3.17 -12.22 -0.45
N THR A 27 -2.10 -12.84 -0.87
CA THR A 27 -0.99 -13.19 0.03
C THR A 27 -0.30 -11.94 0.55
N ARG A 28 -0.08 -10.95 -0.32
CA ARG A 28 0.54 -9.69 0.10
C ARG A 28 -0.36 -8.91 1.05
N LEU A 29 -1.68 -8.91 0.81
CA LEU A 29 -2.63 -8.31 1.76
C LEU A 29 -2.54 -8.96 3.14
N LEU A 30 -2.45 -10.29 3.18
CA LEU A 30 -2.33 -11.02 4.45
C LEU A 30 -1.01 -10.71 5.15
N LEU A 31 0.09 -10.58 4.39
CA LEU A 31 1.39 -10.20 4.95
C LEU A 31 1.34 -8.78 5.54
N VAL A 32 0.74 -7.84 4.82
CA VAL A 32 0.60 -6.46 5.31
C VAL A 32 -0.25 -6.44 6.57
N ALA A 33 -1.34 -7.18 6.62
CA ALA A 33 -2.19 -7.27 7.80
C ALA A 33 -1.41 -7.79 9.01
N ARG A 34 -0.57 -8.78 8.79
CA ARG A 34 0.26 -9.34 9.86
C ARG A 34 1.35 -8.37 10.33
N LEU A 35 1.97 -7.64 9.41
CA LEU A 35 3.01 -6.67 9.71
C LEU A 35 2.47 -5.37 10.29
N ALA A 36 1.17 -5.13 10.17
CA ALA A 36 0.55 -3.87 10.59
C ALA A 36 0.55 -3.65 12.11
N ASP A 37 0.93 -4.65 12.90
CA ASP A 37 1.09 -4.50 14.35
C ASP A 37 2.33 -3.67 14.72
N GLY A 38 3.15 -3.30 13.74
CA GLY A 38 4.34 -2.47 13.95
C GLY A 38 5.57 -3.22 14.40
N ARG A 39 5.49 -4.53 14.55
CA ARG A 39 6.64 -5.35 14.96
C ARG A 39 7.49 -5.74 13.76
N ALA A 40 8.77 -5.98 14.01
CA ALA A 40 9.67 -6.51 13.01
C ALA A 40 9.62 -8.04 13.01
N TYR A 41 9.54 -8.64 11.84
CA TYR A 41 9.44 -10.10 11.67
C TYR A 41 10.53 -10.61 10.74
N SER A 42 11.11 -11.75 11.12
CA SER A 42 12.01 -12.49 10.22
C SER A 42 11.19 -13.30 9.20
N ILE A 43 11.85 -13.74 8.13
CA ILE A 43 11.21 -14.64 7.15
C ILE A 43 10.75 -15.93 7.84
N SER A 44 11.54 -16.45 8.77
CA SER A 44 11.17 -17.65 9.52
C SER A 44 9.87 -17.46 10.30
N GLN A 45 9.72 -16.31 10.95
CA GLN A 45 8.50 -15.99 11.69
C GLN A 45 7.30 -15.85 10.76
N LEU A 46 7.48 -15.21 9.61
CA LEU A 46 6.40 -15.03 8.64
C LEU A 46 6.02 -16.34 7.96
N THR A 47 6.96 -17.25 7.81
CA THR A 47 6.72 -18.57 7.21
C THR A 47 6.03 -19.51 8.19
N ALA A 48 6.30 -19.38 9.48
CA ALA A 48 5.72 -20.22 10.51
C ALA A 48 4.18 -20.08 10.50
N GLY A 49 3.49 -21.20 10.44
CA GLY A 49 2.03 -21.23 10.36
C GLY A 49 1.47 -20.89 9.00
N SER A 50 2.31 -20.64 8.01
CA SER A 50 1.92 -20.38 6.63
C SER A 50 2.12 -21.63 5.77
N ARG A 51 1.30 -21.75 4.72
CA ARG A 51 1.46 -22.81 3.71
C ARG A 51 2.49 -22.43 2.65
N LEU A 52 3.00 -21.23 2.70
CA LEU A 52 3.92 -20.70 1.70
C LEU A 52 5.35 -21.09 2.02
N THR A 53 6.16 -21.23 0.97
CA THR A 53 7.59 -21.46 1.10
C THR A 53 8.30 -20.15 1.46
N ARG A 54 9.53 -20.27 1.97
CA ARG A 54 10.38 -19.10 2.25
C ARG A 54 10.63 -18.28 0.98
N GLN A 55 10.81 -18.96 -0.16
CA GLN A 55 11.01 -18.31 -1.45
C GLN A 55 9.78 -17.47 -1.86
N ALA A 56 8.58 -18.03 -1.69
CA ALA A 56 7.35 -17.34 -2.01
C ALA A 56 7.18 -16.09 -1.14
N ILE A 57 7.39 -16.22 0.17
CA ILE A 57 7.30 -15.08 1.09
C ILE A 57 8.34 -14.03 0.76
N THR A 58 9.57 -14.44 0.45
CA THR A 58 10.65 -13.52 0.05
C THR A 58 10.26 -12.73 -1.18
N LYS A 59 9.66 -13.36 -2.19
CA LYS A 59 9.19 -12.68 -3.40
C LYS A 59 8.11 -11.64 -3.09
N HIS A 60 7.15 -12.00 -2.25
CA HIS A 60 6.08 -11.07 -1.86
C HIS A 60 6.63 -9.89 -1.06
N LEU A 61 7.55 -10.13 -0.13
CA LEU A 61 8.20 -9.07 0.63
C LEU A 61 8.99 -8.12 -0.26
N ARG A 62 9.61 -8.66 -1.31
CA ARG A 62 10.37 -7.84 -2.27
C ARG A 62 9.45 -6.87 -3.02
N VAL A 63 8.26 -7.33 -3.42
CA VAL A 63 7.25 -6.48 -4.06
C VAL A 63 6.80 -5.37 -3.10
N LEU A 64 6.49 -5.74 -1.86
CA LEU A 64 6.07 -4.78 -0.83
C LEU A 64 7.18 -3.76 -0.53
N LYS A 65 8.41 -4.20 -0.50
CA LYS A 65 9.57 -3.33 -0.27
C LYS A 65 9.76 -2.31 -1.40
N ARG A 66 9.58 -2.74 -2.65
CA ARG A 66 9.65 -1.84 -3.82
C ARG A 66 8.58 -0.77 -3.77
N ALA A 67 7.41 -1.10 -3.26
CA ALA A 67 6.31 -0.14 -3.09
C ALA A 67 6.49 0.74 -1.84
N GLY A 68 7.56 0.54 -1.07
CA GLY A 68 7.86 1.33 0.12
C GLY A 68 7.04 0.97 1.35
N MET A 69 6.25 -0.10 1.30
CA MET A 69 5.40 -0.51 2.41
C MET A 69 6.10 -1.33 3.47
N VAL A 70 7.28 -1.82 3.15
CA VAL A 70 8.08 -2.65 4.06
C VAL A 70 9.53 -2.21 3.99
N HIS A 71 10.18 -2.13 5.13
CA HIS A 71 11.62 -1.91 5.25
C HIS A 71 12.26 -3.14 5.85
N SER A 72 13.49 -3.44 5.43
CA SER A 72 14.25 -4.51 6.01
C SER A 72 15.45 -3.97 6.78
N THR A 73 15.69 -4.55 7.93
CA THR A 73 16.87 -4.26 8.74
C THR A 73 17.56 -5.57 9.09
N ARG A 74 18.85 -5.53 9.32
CA ARG A 74 19.62 -6.69 9.72
C ARG A 74 19.79 -6.71 11.22
N ALA A 75 19.44 -7.84 11.83
CA ALA A 75 19.63 -8.08 13.26
C ALA A 75 20.48 -9.35 13.40
N GLY A 76 21.78 -9.19 13.55
CA GLY A 76 22.73 -10.32 13.53
C GLY A 76 22.76 -10.97 12.14
N ARG A 77 22.45 -12.26 12.07
CA ARG A 77 22.39 -13.03 10.82
C ARG A 77 21.02 -13.01 10.19
N GLU A 78 20.03 -12.48 10.89
CA GLU A 78 18.65 -12.41 10.43
C GLU A 78 18.34 -11.08 9.78
N ARG A 79 17.54 -11.14 8.74
CA ARG A 79 16.90 -9.96 8.16
C ARG A 79 15.49 -9.89 8.69
N ARG A 80 15.10 -8.73 9.20
CA ARG A 80 13.76 -8.48 9.72
C ARG A 80 13.05 -7.46 8.88
N PHE A 81 11.75 -7.61 8.77
CA PHE A 81 10.89 -6.77 7.95
C PHE A 81 9.90 -6.05 8.85
N GLU A 82 9.74 -4.76 8.59
CA GLU A 82 8.87 -3.90 9.37
C GLU A 82 7.99 -3.10 8.41
N PHE A 83 6.72 -2.93 8.80
CA PHE A 83 5.74 -2.20 8.01
C PHE A 83 5.98 -0.70 8.07
N ASP A 84 5.85 -0.03 6.93
CA ASP A 84 5.85 1.43 6.83
C ASP A 84 4.45 1.87 6.41
N PRO A 85 3.68 2.56 7.26
CA PRO A 85 2.32 2.96 6.94
C PRO A 85 2.23 4.13 5.96
N ARG A 86 3.31 4.89 5.74
CA ARG A 86 3.26 6.13 4.95
C ARG A 86 2.71 5.97 3.54
N PRO A 87 3.10 4.94 2.75
CA PRO A 87 2.51 4.76 1.43
C PRO A 87 1.00 4.51 1.45
N ILE A 88 0.51 3.79 2.45
CA ILE A 88 -0.93 3.52 2.60
C ILE A 88 -1.66 4.79 3.03
N GLU A 89 -1.07 5.59 3.89
CA GLU A 89 -1.65 6.88 4.29
C GLU A 89 -1.78 7.81 3.09
N GLY A 90 -0.77 7.87 2.22
CA GLY A 90 -0.84 8.65 0.98
C GLY A 90 -1.94 8.16 0.05
N MET A 91 -2.08 6.83 -0.07
CA MET A 91 -3.14 6.22 -0.87
C MET A 91 -4.52 6.54 -0.29
N LYS A 92 -4.65 6.52 1.03
CA LYS A 92 -5.90 6.87 1.72
C LYS A 92 -6.32 8.30 1.41
N GLU A 93 -5.39 9.24 1.45
CA GLU A 93 -5.66 10.63 1.08
C GLU A 93 -6.16 10.75 -0.36
N TYR A 94 -5.55 10.00 -1.28
CA TYR A 94 -5.99 9.97 -2.67
C TYR A 94 -7.41 9.44 -2.79
N LEU A 95 -7.70 8.32 -2.12
CA LEU A 95 -9.04 7.72 -2.13
C LEU A 95 -10.09 8.64 -1.52
N ASP A 96 -9.74 9.36 -0.46
CA ASP A 96 -10.65 10.33 0.15
C ASP A 96 -11.00 11.44 -0.83
N ARG A 97 -10.02 11.95 -1.59
CA ARG A 97 -10.27 12.97 -2.62
C ARG A 97 -11.13 12.44 -3.76
N VAL A 98 -10.87 11.22 -4.21
CA VAL A 98 -11.68 10.59 -5.27
C VAL A 98 -13.11 10.38 -4.79
N SER A 99 -13.28 9.91 -3.59
CA SER A 99 -14.59 9.71 -2.97
C SER A 99 -15.37 11.02 -2.90
N GLU A 100 -14.73 12.10 -2.48
CA GLU A 100 -15.35 13.43 -2.44
C GLU A 100 -15.78 13.90 -3.83
N GLN A 101 -14.95 13.71 -4.85
CA GLN A 101 -15.27 14.05 -6.23
C GLN A 101 -16.51 13.27 -6.73
N TRP A 102 -16.58 11.99 -6.39
CA TRP A 102 -17.72 11.16 -6.73
C TRP A 102 -18.99 11.61 -6.01
N ASP A 103 -18.91 11.97 -4.74
CA ASP A 103 -20.04 12.48 -3.96
C ASP A 103 -20.59 13.77 -4.59
N GLN A 104 -19.71 14.68 -5.01
CA GLN A 104 -20.11 15.91 -5.70
C GLN A 104 -20.77 15.61 -7.05
N ALA A 105 -20.21 14.68 -7.82
CA ALA A 105 -20.78 14.28 -9.11
C ALA A 105 -22.17 13.66 -8.93
N LEU A 106 -22.33 12.80 -7.93
CA LEU A 106 -23.62 12.19 -7.63
C LEU A 106 -24.64 13.22 -7.15
N ALA A 107 -24.22 14.19 -6.35
CA ALA A 107 -25.09 15.28 -5.90
C ALA A 107 -25.58 16.13 -7.09
N ARG A 108 -24.70 16.44 -8.04
CA ARG A 108 -25.07 17.17 -9.26
C ARG A 108 -26.07 16.39 -10.10
N LEU A 109 -25.84 15.08 -10.26
CA LEU A 109 -26.75 14.22 -11.01
C LEU A 109 -28.12 14.17 -10.35
N LYS A 110 -28.15 14.00 -9.04
CA LYS A 110 -29.40 13.98 -8.26
C LYS A 110 -30.18 15.28 -8.44
N SER A 111 -29.50 16.42 -8.33
CA SER A 111 -30.11 17.73 -8.52
C SER A 111 -30.68 17.88 -9.94
N PHE A 112 -29.98 17.40 -10.94
CA PHE A 112 -30.44 17.43 -12.33
C PHE A 112 -31.73 16.61 -12.52
N VAL A 113 -31.78 15.43 -11.94
CA VAL A 113 -32.92 14.52 -12.05
C VAL A 113 -34.15 15.09 -11.31
N GLU A 114 -33.95 15.76 -10.18
CA GLU A 114 -35.00 16.32 -9.35
C GLU A 114 -35.55 17.67 -9.83
N SER A 115 -34.83 18.33 -10.73
CA SER A 115 -35.28 19.67 -11.22
C SER A 115 -36.33 19.61 -12.36
#